data_457b85f33549329a9744fe3a68c03986
#
_entry.id   457b85f33549329a9744fe3a68c03986
#
_cell.length_a   1.000
_cell.length_b   1.000
_cell.length_c   1.000
_cell.angle_alpha   90.00
_cell.angle_beta   90.00
_cell.angle_gamma   90.00
#
_symmetry.space_group_name_H-M   'P 1'
#
loop_
_entity.id
_entity.type
_entity.pdbx_description
1 polymer ?
#
loop_
_entity_poly.entity_id
_entity_poly.type
_entity_poly.pdbx_seq_one_letter_code
_entity_poly.pdbx_strand_id
1 'polypeptide(L)'
;MEPTAGEVRTLLVGDDPLTEGLHEGLVVRGHIVATVATRPSGDRETLAAAVDAAVALLGRTDLVVHVPRRPMDPVPLVDQATVDWVAACEAPMAEALAVVRTCRPHLGSGSRLAWVVPTVALGGAAGFAGAAAAAEGIRSLAKGAARQWGSAGIGTAVLAVSPEVAFGPDAGAPLVATTTLADSALARPGDPVYDLAPILSLLADPASAALTGATLVADGGVWMSP
;
A
#
# COMPACT_ATOMS: atom_id res chain seq x y z
N MET A 1 -13.06 -12.71 -30.58
CA MET A 1 -13.86 -11.71 -29.87
C MET A 1 -13.06 -11.38 -28.62
N GLU A 2 -12.32 -10.26 -28.65
CA GLU A 2 -11.56 -9.82 -27.49
C GLU A 2 -12.54 -9.52 -26.36
N PRO A 3 -12.23 -9.91 -25.11
CA PRO A 3 -13.07 -9.52 -23.99
C PRO A 3 -13.03 -7.99 -23.90
N THR A 4 -14.17 -7.37 -24.00
CA THR A 4 -14.34 -5.98 -23.61
C THR A 4 -13.74 -5.84 -22.22
N ALA A 5 -12.80 -4.90 -22.05
CA ALA A 5 -12.18 -4.61 -20.76
C ALA A 5 -13.29 -4.36 -19.75
N GLY A 6 -13.60 -5.37 -18.94
CA GLY A 6 -14.62 -5.25 -17.90
C GLY A 6 -14.15 -4.25 -16.87
N GLU A 7 -15.07 -3.49 -16.30
CA GLU A 7 -14.79 -2.53 -15.22
C GLU A 7 -14.03 -3.23 -14.10
N VAL A 8 -12.88 -2.67 -13.74
CA VAL A 8 -12.05 -3.16 -12.62
C VAL A 8 -12.72 -2.79 -11.29
N ARG A 9 -12.88 -3.75 -10.41
CA ARG A 9 -13.52 -3.58 -9.11
C ARG A 9 -12.47 -3.60 -8.00
N THR A 10 -12.31 -2.46 -7.36
CA THR A 10 -11.24 -2.22 -6.40
C THR A 10 -11.78 -2.02 -4.99
N LEU A 11 -11.28 -2.81 -4.07
CA LEU A 11 -11.42 -2.59 -2.64
C LEU A 11 -10.18 -1.82 -2.15
N LEU A 12 -10.38 -0.60 -1.69
CA LEU A 12 -9.35 0.24 -1.11
C LEU A 12 -9.47 0.23 0.41
N VAL A 13 -8.40 -0.10 1.11
CA VAL A 13 -8.37 -0.24 2.57
C VAL A 13 -7.39 0.77 3.15
N GLY A 14 -7.89 1.76 3.86
CA GLY A 14 -7.14 2.87 4.45
C GLY A 14 -8.07 4.03 4.80
N ASP A 15 -7.56 5.05 5.48
CA ASP A 15 -8.36 6.19 5.99
C ASP A 15 -7.58 7.51 6.05
N ASP A 16 -6.56 7.68 5.22
CA ASP A 16 -5.69 8.86 5.17
C ASP A 16 -5.81 9.62 3.82
N PRO A 17 -5.24 10.84 3.70
CA PRO A 17 -5.28 11.62 2.47
C PRO A 17 -4.69 10.90 1.24
N LEU A 18 -3.69 10.02 1.43
CA LEU A 18 -3.17 9.20 0.35
C LEU A 18 -4.23 8.23 -0.16
N THR A 19 -4.99 7.62 0.75
CA THR A 19 -6.12 6.75 0.41
C THR A 19 -7.19 7.50 -0.38
N GLU A 20 -7.52 8.74 0.02
CA GLU A 20 -8.49 9.57 -0.68
C GLU A 20 -8.03 9.91 -2.12
N GLY A 21 -6.77 10.31 -2.27
CA GLY A 21 -6.20 10.60 -3.60
C GLY A 21 -6.13 9.35 -4.50
N LEU A 22 -5.82 8.18 -3.93
CA LEU A 22 -5.84 6.92 -4.69
C LEU A 22 -7.28 6.53 -5.09
N HIS A 23 -8.28 6.76 -4.23
CA HIS A 23 -9.68 6.55 -4.56
C HIS A 23 -10.07 7.39 -5.79
N GLU A 24 -9.81 8.71 -5.74
CA GLU A 24 -10.09 9.62 -6.85
C GLU A 24 -9.40 9.16 -8.13
N GLY A 25 -8.11 8.86 -8.06
CA GLY A 25 -7.31 8.46 -9.21
C GLY A 25 -7.78 7.16 -9.85
N LEU A 26 -8.22 6.19 -9.06
CA LEU A 26 -8.76 4.93 -9.56
C LEU A 26 -10.14 5.12 -10.20
N VAL A 27 -11.01 5.95 -9.60
CA VAL A 27 -12.32 6.30 -10.20
C VAL A 27 -12.14 7.01 -11.54
N VAL A 28 -11.23 7.97 -11.64
CA VAL A 28 -10.90 8.66 -12.91
C VAL A 28 -10.46 7.67 -14.00
N ARG A 29 -9.88 6.53 -13.61
CA ARG A 29 -9.45 5.45 -14.52
C ARG A 29 -10.53 4.40 -14.81
N GLY A 30 -11.76 4.64 -14.37
CA GLY A 30 -12.89 3.75 -14.63
C GLY A 30 -12.99 2.55 -13.70
N HIS A 31 -12.29 2.57 -12.55
CA HIS A 31 -12.52 1.57 -11.51
C HIS A 31 -13.81 1.84 -10.76
N ILE A 32 -14.51 0.78 -10.38
CA ILE A 32 -15.55 0.85 -9.35
C ILE A 32 -14.84 0.62 -8.02
N VAL A 33 -14.82 1.65 -7.17
CA VAL A 33 -14.03 1.64 -5.93
C VAL A 33 -14.95 1.64 -4.71
N ALA A 34 -14.72 0.70 -3.80
CA ALA A 34 -15.25 0.75 -2.44
C ALA A 34 -14.11 0.96 -1.46
N THR A 35 -14.27 1.87 -0.49
CA THR A 35 -13.24 2.17 0.51
C THR A 35 -13.69 1.72 1.88
N VAL A 36 -12.77 1.06 2.59
CA VAL A 36 -12.94 0.60 3.98
C VAL A 36 -11.86 1.23 4.85
N ALA A 37 -12.29 1.92 5.91
CA ALA A 37 -11.36 2.50 6.87
C ALA A 37 -10.78 1.45 7.81
N THR A 38 -9.47 1.56 8.09
CA THR A 38 -8.80 0.79 9.13
C THR A 38 -8.83 1.59 10.44
N ARG A 39 -9.71 1.27 11.37
CA ARG A 39 -9.80 1.98 12.64
C ARG A 39 -8.75 1.52 13.66
N PRO A 40 -8.30 2.43 14.58
CA PRO A 40 -7.27 2.12 15.59
C PRO A 40 -7.64 0.98 16.53
N SER A 41 -8.91 0.72 16.74
CA SER A 41 -9.39 -0.32 17.63
C SER A 41 -9.38 -1.73 17.04
N GLY A 42 -8.89 -1.86 15.79
CA GLY A 42 -8.47 -3.14 15.16
C GLY A 42 -9.29 -4.39 15.48
N ASP A 43 -10.56 -4.23 15.81
CA ASP A 43 -11.43 -5.40 15.96
C ASP A 43 -11.57 -6.04 14.58
N ARG A 44 -10.98 -7.23 14.48
CA ARG A 44 -10.99 -8.05 13.28
C ARG A 44 -12.42 -8.29 12.77
N GLU A 45 -13.40 -8.39 13.67
CA GLU A 45 -14.79 -8.62 13.30
C GLU A 45 -15.38 -7.38 12.60
N THR A 46 -15.08 -6.19 13.11
CA THR A 46 -15.49 -4.93 12.50
C THR A 46 -14.88 -4.75 11.10
N LEU A 47 -13.59 -5.04 10.94
CA LEU A 47 -12.93 -4.99 9.62
C LEU A 47 -13.54 -6.02 8.66
N ALA A 48 -13.77 -7.24 9.13
CA ALA A 48 -14.37 -8.30 8.31
C ALA A 48 -15.77 -7.91 7.83
N ALA A 49 -16.63 -7.42 8.72
CA ALA A 49 -17.98 -6.97 8.36
C ALA A 49 -17.95 -5.80 7.34
N ALA A 50 -17.02 -4.85 7.50
CA ALA A 50 -16.89 -3.73 6.57
C ALA A 50 -16.40 -4.20 5.19
N VAL A 51 -15.43 -5.12 5.15
CA VAL A 51 -14.94 -5.72 3.89
C VAL A 51 -16.04 -6.54 3.23
N ASP A 52 -16.77 -7.38 3.96
CA ASP A 52 -17.88 -8.17 3.41
C ASP A 52 -18.96 -7.26 2.79
N ALA A 53 -19.34 -6.18 3.48
CA ALA A 53 -20.28 -5.21 2.94
C ALA A 53 -19.78 -4.51 1.68
N ALA A 54 -18.51 -4.09 1.67
CA ALA A 54 -17.89 -3.45 0.51
C ALA A 54 -17.79 -4.40 -0.70
N VAL A 55 -17.40 -5.65 -0.47
CA VAL A 55 -17.34 -6.66 -1.51
C VAL A 55 -18.72 -7.02 -2.05
N ALA A 56 -19.73 -7.06 -1.20
CA ALA A 56 -21.12 -7.26 -1.63
C ALA A 56 -21.60 -6.16 -2.59
N LEU A 57 -21.20 -4.90 -2.34
CA LEU A 57 -21.47 -3.77 -3.25
C LEU A 57 -20.69 -3.89 -4.56
N LEU A 58 -19.44 -4.34 -4.50
CA LEU A 58 -18.60 -4.53 -5.69
C LEU A 58 -19.05 -5.75 -6.54
N GLY A 59 -19.65 -6.77 -5.92
CA GLY A 59 -20.02 -8.04 -6.55
C GLY A 59 -18.85 -8.99 -6.82
N ARG A 60 -17.65 -8.47 -7.03
CA ARG A 60 -16.37 -9.18 -7.12
C ARG A 60 -15.23 -8.25 -6.72
N THR A 61 -14.03 -8.79 -6.55
CA THR A 61 -12.83 -8.00 -6.24
C THR A 61 -11.70 -8.38 -7.18
N ASP A 62 -11.30 -7.46 -8.05
CA ASP A 62 -10.20 -7.63 -8.99
C ASP A 62 -8.88 -7.13 -8.38
N LEU A 63 -8.95 -6.03 -7.62
CA LEU A 63 -7.82 -5.42 -6.93
C LEU A 63 -8.18 -5.08 -5.48
N VAL A 64 -7.34 -5.46 -4.55
CA VAL A 64 -7.32 -4.91 -3.18
C VAL A 64 -6.08 -4.03 -3.05
N VAL A 65 -6.26 -2.80 -2.57
CA VAL A 65 -5.16 -1.90 -2.24
C VAL A 65 -5.21 -1.59 -0.75
N HIS A 66 -4.17 -1.89 -0.03
CA HIS A 66 -4.03 -1.55 1.38
C HIS A 66 -3.01 -0.43 1.56
N VAL A 67 -3.43 0.65 2.20
CA VAL A 67 -2.61 1.77 2.62
C VAL A 67 -2.44 1.69 4.14
N PRO A 68 -1.38 1.02 4.64
CA PRO A 68 -1.18 0.83 6.07
C PRO A 68 -0.96 2.15 6.78
N ARG A 69 -1.40 2.27 8.02
CA ARG A 69 -1.11 3.44 8.85
C ARG A 69 0.38 3.62 9.05
N ARG A 70 0.78 4.87 9.11
CA ARG A 70 2.18 5.28 9.24
C ARG A 70 2.27 6.39 10.28
N PRO A 71 2.89 6.15 11.44
CA PRO A 71 3.19 7.23 12.39
C PRO A 71 4.19 8.18 11.76
N MET A 72 4.03 9.47 12.04
CA MET A 72 4.78 10.56 11.37
C MET A 72 5.88 11.16 12.23
N ASP A 73 5.87 10.92 13.54
CA ASP A 73 6.83 11.53 14.44
C ASP A 73 8.17 10.77 14.43
N PRO A 74 9.29 11.44 14.09
CA PRO A 74 10.59 10.81 14.13
C PRO A 74 11.04 10.63 15.59
N VAL A 75 11.47 9.43 15.95
CA VAL A 75 12.02 9.10 17.27
C VAL A 75 13.42 8.55 17.09
N PRO A 76 14.47 9.16 17.69
CA PRO A 76 15.82 8.59 17.67
C PRO A 76 15.82 7.15 18.16
N LEU A 77 16.57 6.27 17.50
CA LEU A 77 16.55 4.84 17.80
C LEU A 77 16.86 4.52 19.28
N VAL A 78 17.75 5.30 19.88
CA VAL A 78 18.14 5.13 21.29
C VAL A 78 17.06 5.58 22.28
N ASP A 79 16.14 6.43 21.84
CA ASP A 79 15.04 6.98 22.64
C ASP A 79 13.70 6.26 22.34
N GLN A 80 13.72 5.27 21.44
CA GLN A 80 12.52 4.55 20.99
C GLN A 80 11.90 3.78 22.16
N ALA A 81 10.83 4.32 22.74
CA ALA A 81 10.07 3.60 23.76
C ALA A 81 9.31 2.41 23.16
N THR A 82 9.04 1.38 23.98
CA THR A 82 8.31 0.19 23.52
C THR A 82 6.93 0.54 22.95
N VAL A 83 6.22 1.51 23.55
CA VAL A 83 4.91 1.95 23.09
C VAL A 83 4.98 2.57 21.68
N ASP A 84 6.03 3.35 21.42
CA ASP A 84 6.25 3.98 20.11
C ASP A 84 6.64 2.93 19.06
N TRP A 85 7.48 1.96 19.46
CA TRP A 85 7.80 0.82 18.61
C TRP A 85 6.56 0.02 18.22
N VAL A 86 5.70 -0.32 19.20
CA VAL A 86 4.45 -1.03 18.92
C VAL A 86 3.58 -0.24 17.95
N ALA A 87 3.43 1.07 18.15
CA ALA A 87 2.64 1.92 17.27
C ALA A 87 3.23 2.06 15.85
N ALA A 88 4.58 2.15 15.75
CA ALA A 88 5.25 2.39 14.48
C ALA A 88 5.54 1.13 13.67
N CYS A 89 5.73 -0.01 14.33
CA CYS A 89 6.15 -1.26 13.68
C CYS A 89 5.07 -2.34 13.79
N GLU A 90 4.69 -2.73 15.00
CA GLU A 90 3.86 -3.92 15.20
C GLU A 90 2.40 -3.70 14.77
N ALA A 91 1.83 -2.54 15.08
CA ALA A 91 0.44 -2.23 14.75
C ALA A 91 0.19 -2.19 13.23
N PRO A 92 1.00 -1.50 12.39
CA PRO A 92 0.84 -1.57 10.94
C PRO A 92 1.02 -2.97 10.35
N MET A 93 1.93 -3.77 10.90
CA MET A 93 2.10 -5.17 10.45
C MET A 93 0.91 -6.04 10.83
N ALA A 94 0.38 -5.88 12.04
CA ALA A 94 -0.83 -6.57 12.49
C ALA A 94 -2.05 -6.18 11.65
N GLU A 95 -2.17 -4.91 11.30
CA GLU A 95 -3.19 -4.38 10.39
C GLU A 95 -3.07 -5.02 9.00
N ALA A 96 -1.87 -5.03 8.42
CA ALA A 96 -1.63 -5.67 7.12
C ALA A 96 -2.00 -7.17 7.13
N LEU A 97 -1.69 -7.87 8.21
CA LEU A 97 -2.07 -9.28 8.37
C LEU A 97 -3.58 -9.45 8.53
N ALA A 98 -4.26 -8.53 9.24
CA ALA A 98 -5.72 -8.55 9.37
C ALA A 98 -6.39 -8.34 8.01
N VAL A 99 -5.92 -7.37 7.21
CA VAL A 99 -6.40 -7.12 5.85
C VAL A 99 -6.21 -8.36 4.97
N VAL A 100 -5.04 -8.99 5.00
CA VAL A 100 -4.77 -10.25 4.30
C VAL A 100 -5.80 -11.33 4.64
N ARG A 101 -6.02 -11.57 5.93
CA ARG A 101 -6.93 -12.62 6.41
C ARG A 101 -8.38 -12.34 6.03
N THR A 102 -8.77 -11.07 6.04
CA THR A 102 -10.14 -10.65 5.76
C THR A 102 -10.41 -10.62 4.26
N CYS A 103 -9.48 -10.10 3.46
CA CYS A 103 -9.68 -9.97 2.01
C CYS A 103 -9.45 -11.28 1.25
N ARG A 104 -8.60 -12.20 1.75
CA ARG A 104 -8.24 -13.45 1.04
C ARG A 104 -9.43 -14.28 0.58
N PRO A 105 -10.52 -14.46 1.36
CA PRO A 105 -11.70 -15.22 0.91
C PRO A 105 -12.40 -14.63 -0.32
N HIS A 106 -12.23 -13.34 -0.57
CA HIS A 106 -12.86 -12.61 -1.68
C HIS A 106 -11.98 -12.51 -2.94
N LEU A 107 -10.76 -13.08 -2.90
CA LEU A 107 -9.83 -13.07 -4.02
C LEU A 107 -9.91 -14.38 -4.80
N GLY A 108 -10.11 -14.28 -6.10
CA GLY A 108 -10.09 -15.38 -7.05
C GLY A 108 -8.94 -15.32 -8.04
N SER A 109 -8.93 -16.25 -9.01
CA SER A 109 -7.95 -16.21 -10.10
C SER A 109 -8.07 -14.91 -10.89
N GLY A 110 -6.94 -14.24 -11.10
CA GLY A 110 -6.86 -12.92 -11.72
C GLY A 110 -6.83 -11.77 -10.72
N SER A 111 -7.29 -11.96 -9.47
CA SER A 111 -7.25 -10.90 -8.45
C SER A 111 -5.83 -10.55 -8.01
N ARG A 112 -5.66 -9.31 -7.55
CA ARG A 112 -4.41 -8.78 -7.00
C ARG A 112 -4.61 -8.16 -5.63
N LEU A 113 -3.58 -8.25 -4.78
CA LEU A 113 -3.48 -7.53 -3.52
C LEU A 113 -2.20 -6.70 -3.53
N ALA A 114 -2.33 -5.38 -3.40
CA ALA A 114 -1.23 -4.44 -3.36
C ALA A 114 -1.15 -3.71 -2.02
N TRP A 115 0.06 -3.46 -1.54
CA TRP A 115 0.32 -2.59 -0.39
C TRP A 115 1.05 -1.35 -0.84
N VAL A 116 0.70 -0.19 -0.27
CA VAL A 116 1.40 1.07 -0.49
C VAL A 116 2.25 1.36 0.74
N VAL A 117 3.56 1.44 0.57
CA VAL A 117 4.52 1.64 1.67
C VAL A 117 5.51 2.76 1.33
N PRO A 118 6.12 3.43 2.33
CA PRO A 118 7.12 4.45 2.05
C PRO A 118 8.47 3.87 1.60
N THR A 119 9.16 4.53 0.66
CA THR A 119 10.53 4.16 0.21
C THR A 119 11.60 4.34 1.27
N VAL A 120 11.32 5.03 2.39
CA VAL A 120 12.24 5.11 3.54
C VAL A 120 12.68 3.74 4.06
N ALA A 121 11.87 2.71 3.84
CA ALA A 121 12.24 1.33 4.15
C ALA A 121 13.42 0.83 3.30
N LEU A 122 13.54 1.29 2.07
CA LEU A 122 14.59 0.89 1.13
C LEU A 122 15.90 1.65 1.35
N GLY A 123 15.79 2.95 1.65
CA GLY A 123 16.96 3.82 1.82
C GLY A 123 17.42 4.00 3.27
N GLY A 124 16.55 3.67 4.23
CA GLY A 124 16.71 4.06 5.63
C GLY A 124 16.37 5.53 5.88
N ALA A 125 15.85 5.83 7.07
CA ALA A 125 15.58 7.21 7.50
C ALA A 125 15.81 7.35 9.00
N ALA A 126 16.57 8.35 9.40
CA ALA A 126 16.83 8.63 10.80
C ALA A 126 15.51 8.95 11.54
N GLY A 127 15.28 8.30 12.67
CA GLY A 127 14.07 8.46 13.46
C GLY A 127 12.85 7.62 13.00
N PHE A 128 12.93 6.94 11.86
CA PHE A 128 11.81 6.15 11.30
C PHE A 128 12.04 4.64 11.31
N ALA A 129 12.87 4.15 12.22
CA ALA A 129 13.22 2.73 12.30
C ALA A 129 11.98 1.83 12.41
N GLY A 130 10.98 2.18 13.22
CA GLY A 130 9.74 1.43 13.37
C GLY A 130 8.93 1.36 12.09
N ALA A 131 8.70 2.50 11.43
CA ALA A 131 7.96 2.56 10.16
C ALA A 131 8.70 1.84 9.03
N ALA A 132 10.03 1.93 8.97
CA ALA A 132 10.86 1.20 8.01
C ALA A 132 10.77 -0.32 8.25
N ALA A 133 10.85 -0.77 9.50
CA ALA A 133 10.69 -2.17 9.85
C ALA A 133 9.31 -2.72 9.47
N ALA A 134 8.23 -1.95 9.71
CA ALA A 134 6.89 -2.30 9.30
C ALA A 134 6.79 -2.48 7.78
N ALA A 135 7.30 -1.51 7.02
CA ALA A 135 7.25 -1.55 5.56
C ALA A 135 8.05 -2.74 4.98
N GLU A 136 9.23 -3.07 5.54
CA GLU A 136 9.98 -4.26 5.16
C GLU A 136 9.26 -5.56 5.55
N GLY A 137 8.62 -5.59 6.72
CA GLY A 137 7.77 -6.71 7.14
C GLY A 137 6.60 -6.93 6.18
N ILE A 138 5.93 -5.87 5.75
CA ILE A 138 4.85 -5.92 4.77
C ILE A 138 5.36 -6.38 3.40
N ARG A 139 6.55 -5.93 2.96
CA ARG A 139 7.19 -6.44 1.75
C ARG A 139 7.45 -7.94 1.82
N SER A 140 7.91 -8.44 2.97
CA SER A 140 8.08 -9.87 3.19
C SER A 140 6.76 -10.62 3.19
N LEU A 141 5.70 -10.06 3.80
CA LEU A 141 4.35 -10.60 3.77
C LEU A 141 3.84 -10.75 2.34
N ALA A 142 4.03 -9.72 1.50
CA ALA A 142 3.64 -9.74 0.08
C ALA A 142 4.34 -10.87 -0.69
N LYS A 143 5.64 -11.08 -0.48
CA LYS A 143 6.40 -12.17 -1.11
C LYS A 143 5.93 -13.54 -0.64
N GLY A 144 5.64 -13.70 0.66
CA GLY A 144 5.10 -14.93 1.23
C GLY A 144 3.72 -15.26 0.63
N ALA A 145 2.85 -14.28 0.53
CA ALA A 145 1.52 -14.41 -0.08
C ALA A 145 1.62 -14.76 -1.58
N ALA A 146 2.53 -14.13 -2.33
CA ALA A 146 2.80 -14.47 -3.73
C ALA A 146 3.15 -15.95 -3.92
N ARG A 147 4.01 -16.48 -3.04
CA ARG A 147 4.40 -17.89 -3.07
C ARG A 147 3.26 -18.84 -2.74
N GLN A 148 2.38 -18.45 -1.81
CA GLN A 148 1.27 -19.29 -1.37
C GLN A 148 0.09 -19.28 -2.33
N TRP A 149 -0.17 -18.15 -3.02
CA TRP A 149 -1.41 -17.95 -3.77
C TRP A 149 -1.21 -17.91 -5.29
N GLY A 150 0.04 -17.84 -5.74
CA GLY A 150 0.36 -17.74 -7.15
C GLY A 150 -0.23 -18.89 -8.00
N SER A 151 -0.21 -20.13 -7.47
CA SER A 151 -0.83 -21.28 -8.16
C SER A 151 -2.36 -21.19 -8.25
N ALA A 152 -3.00 -20.39 -7.39
CA ALA A 152 -4.43 -20.08 -7.48
C ALA A 152 -4.72 -18.86 -8.39
N GLY A 153 -3.71 -18.32 -9.07
CA GLY A 153 -3.84 -17.17 -9.96
C GLY A 153 -3.97 -15.82 -9.24
N ILE A 154 -3.73 -15.77 -7.92
CA ILE A 154 -3.79 -14.53 -7.13
C ILE A 154 -2.40 -13.94 -7.03
N GLY A 155 -2.25 -12.71 -7.50
CA GLY A 155 -0.98 -11.98 -7.41
C GLY A 155 -0.93 -11.01 -6.25
N THR A 156 0.30 -10.65 -5.86
CA THR A 156 0.56 -9.62 -4.86
C THR A 156 1.66 -8.68 -5.33
N ALA A 157 1.63 -7.42 -4.89
CA ALA A 157 2.68 -6.46 -5.18
C ALA A 157 2.80 -5.44 -4.04
N VAL A 158 3.91 -4.74 -4.00
CA VAL A 158 4.12 -3.58 -3.13
C VAL A 158 4.43 -2.38 -4.01
N LEU A 159 3.77 -1.26 -3.76
CA LEU A 159 4.06 0.04 -4.35
C LEU A 159 4.79 0.87 -3.28
N ALA A 160 6.08 1.13 -3.52
CA ALA A 160 6.91 1.96 -2.63
C ALA A 160 6.87 3.41 -3.15
N VAL A 161 6.40 4.33 -2.30
CA VAL A 161 6.15 5.73 -2.66
C VAL A 161 7.06 6.68 -1.90
N SER A 162 7.27 7.87 -2.41
CA SER A 162 8.12 8.86 -1.74
C SER A 162 7.61 9.23 -0.34
N PRO A 163 8.50 9.66 0.56
CA PRO A 163 8.12 10.10 1.90
C PRO A 163 7.08 11.21 1.90
N GLU A 164 7.17 12.16 0.96
CA GLU A 164 6.23 13.27 0.83
C GLU A 164 4.82 12.79 0.49
N VAL A 165 4.70 11.77 -0.35
CA VAL A 165 3.42 11.13 -0.68
C VAL A 165 2.92 10.29 0.50
N ALA A 166 3.81 9.53 1.13
CA ALA A 166 3.44 8.63 2.21
C ALA A 166 3.02 9.35 3.49
N PHE A 167 3.70 10.43 3.85
CA PHE A 167 3.54 11.14 5.13
C PHE A 167 2.94 12.54 4.97
N GLY A 168 2.71 13.00 3.74
CA GLY A 168 2.32 14.36 3.42
C GLY A 168 3.52 15.30 3.28
N PRO A 169 3.34 16.47 2.64
CA PRO A 169 4.44 17.38 2.32
C PRO A 169 5.17 17.92 3.56
N ASP A 170 4.43 18.21 4.63
CA ASP A 170 5.00 18.81 5.84
C ASP A 170 5.92 17.85 6.62
N ALA A 171 5.66 16.55 6.57
CA ALA A 171 6.46 15.54 7.24
C ALA A 171 7.46 14.85 6.28
N GLY A 172 7.09 14.70 5.03
CA GLY A 172 7.90 14.03 4.03
C GLY A 172 9.14 14.82 3.62
N ALA A 173 9.02 16.13 3.42
CA ALA A 173 10.14 16.97 3.02
C ALA A 173 11.30 17.01 4.05
N PRO A 174 11.04 17.17 5.38
CA PRO A 174 12.09 17.00 6.38
C PRO A 174 12.73 15.62 6.38
N LEU A 175 11.96 14.56 6.09
CA LEU A 175 12.47 13.21 5.98
C LEU A 175 13.48 13.04 4.84
N VAL A 176 13.17 13.58 3.67
CA VAL A 176 14.11 13.58 2.53
C VAL A 176 15.40 14.30 2.92
N ALA A 177 15.30 15.43 3.62
CA ALA A 177 16.47 16.20 4.07
C ALA A 177 17.33 15.46 5.12
N THR A 178 16.75 14.55 5.91
CA THR A 178 17.49 13.78 6.95
C THR A 178 18.01 12.44 6.45
N THR A 179 17.58 12.02 5.27
CA THR A 179 18.06 10.80 4.62
C THR A 179 19.15 11.16 3.62
N THR A 180 19.99 10.21 3.23
CA THR A 180 20.90 10.36 2.08
C THR A 180 20.18 10.18 0.74
N LEU A 181 18.85 10.21 0.75
CA LEU A 181 18.02 10.13 -0.44
C LEU A 181 18.14 11.43 -1.24
N ALA A 182 18.19 11.31 -2.54
CA ALA A 182 18.19 12.46 -3.43
C ALA A 182 16.79 13.11 -3.47
N ASP A 183 16.76 14.38 -3.87
CA ASP A 183 15.49 15.00 -4.28
C ASP A 183 14.86 14.20 -5.43
N SER A 184 13.53 14.29 -5.56
CA SER A 184 12.84 13.63 -6.66
C SER A 184 13.42 14.06 -8.01
N ALA A 185 13.82 13.11 -8.84
CA ALA A 185 14.31 13.39 -10.19
C ALA A 185 13.23 14.05 -11.08
N LEU A 186 11.95 13.92 -10.71
CA LEU A 186 10.85 14.63 -11.37
C LEU A 186 10.72 16.09 -10.91
N ALA A 187 11.53 16.54 -9.94
CA ALA A 187 11.51 17.88 -9.35
C ALA A 187 10.12 18.29 -8.81
N ARG A 188 9.32 17.31 -8.40
CA ARG A 188 8.03 17.47 -7.76
C ARG A 188 7.69 16.24 -6.91
N PRO A 189 6.87 16.36 -5.85
CA PRO A 189 6.32 15.21 -5.18
C PRO A 189 5.44 14.38 -6.15
N GLY A 190 5.32 13.09 -5.87
CA GLY A 190 4.38 12.22 -6.57
C GLY A 190 2.93 12.63 -6.30
N ASP A 191 2.05 12.38 -7.26
CA ASP A 191 0.63 12.65 -7.16
C ASP A 191 -0.14 11.32 -7.08
N PRO A 192 -0.96 11.11 -6.04
CA PRO A 192 -1.72 9.87 -5.91
C PRO A 192 -2.66 9.60 -7.09
N VAL A 193 -3.28 10.66 -7.64
CA VAL A 193 -4.24 10.57 -8.73
C VAL A 193 -3.56 10.27 -10.07
N TYR A 194 -2.48 11.01 -10.36
CA TYR A 194 -1.88 11.01 -11.71
C TYR A 194 -0.66 10.10 -11.83
N ASP A 195 0.08 9.85 -10.74
CA ASP A 195 1.31 9.05 -10.77
C ASP A 195 1.13 7.64 -10.20
N LEU A 196 0.35 7.49 -9.11
CA LEU A 196 0.25 6.20 -8.41
C LEU A 196 -0.94 5.35 -8.86
N ALA A 197 -2.12 5.94 -9.02
CA ALA A 197 -3.31 5.20 -9.47
C ALA A 197 -3.11 4.51 -10.84
N PRO A 198 -2.36 5.06 -11.83
CA PRO A 198 -2.01 4.35 -13.06
C PRO A 198 -1.27 3.04 -12.82
N ILE A 199 -0.33 3.04 -11.86
CA ILE A 199 0.46 1.85 -11.53
C ILE A 199 -0.42 0.80 -10.87
N LEU A 200 -1.33 1.21 -9.98
CA LEU A 200 -2.30 0.31 -9.37
C LEU A 200 -3.27 -0.26 -10.42
N SER A 201 -3.69 0.54 -11.39
CA SER A 201 -4.51 0.05 -12.53
C SER A 201 -3.73 -0.96 -13.37
N LEU A 202 -2.44 -0.73 -13.63
CA LEU A 202 -1.58 -1.71 -14.31
C LEU A 202 -1.49 -3.01 -13.51
N LEU A 203 -1.40 -2.95 -12.18
CA LEU A 203 -1.36 -4.16 -11.35
C LEU A 203 -2.67 -4.96 -11.41
N ALA A 204 -3.81 -4.31 -11.64
CA ALA A 204 -5.09 -4.98 -11.82
C ALA A 204 -5.22 -5.67 -13.18
N ASP A 205 -4.40 -5.29 -14.18
CA ASP A 205 -4.41 -5.92 -15.50
C ASP A 205 -3.83 -7.34 -15.42
N PRO A 206 -4.51 -8.36 -15.97
CA PRO A 206 -3.96 -9.73 -16.07
C PRO A 206 -2.59 -9.80 -16.75
N ALA A 207 -2.26 -8.90 -17.67
CA ALA A 207 -0.95 -8.81 -18.31
C ALA A 207 0.20 -8.53 -17.33
N SER A 208 -0.11 -7.98 -16.15
CA SER A 208 0.86 -7.72 -15.07
C SER A 208 1.19 -8.96 -14.22
N ALA A 209 0.69 -10.14 -14.55
CA ALA A 209 0.83 -11.35 -13.73
C ALA A 209 2.28 -11.67 -13.33
N ALA A 210 3.25 -11.37 -14.19
CA ALA A 210 4.68 -11.58 -13.92
C ALA A 210 5.23 -10.67 -12.80
N LEU A 211 4.51 -9.60 -12.41
CA LEU A 211 4.90 -8.69 -11.32
C LEU A 211 4.53 -9.24 -9.93
N THR A 212 3.99 -10.45 -9.84
CA THR A 212 3.61 -11.01 -8.54
C THR A 212 4.82 -11.13 -7.59
N GLY A 213 4.66 -10.62 -6.37
CA GLY A 213 5.71 -10.52 -5.36
C GLY A 213 6.71 -9.38 -5.56
N ALA A 214 6.54 -8.56 -6.62
CA ALA A 214 7.42 -7.44 -6.89
C ALA A 214 7.20 -6.27 -5.91
N THR A 215 8.26 -5.48 -5.72
CA THR A 215 8.17 -4.12 -5.18
C THR A 215 8.42 -3.15 -6.33
N LEU A 216 7.44 -2.33 -6.64
CA LEU A 216 7.51 -1.27 -7.64
C LEU A 216 7.84 0.03 -6.91
N VAL A 217 8.96 0.64 -7.25
CA VAL A 217 9.35 1.93 -6.70
C VAL A 217 8.70 3.02 -7.55
N ALA A 218 7.85 3.82 -6.94
CA ALA A 218 7.07 4.89 -7.57
C ALA A 218 7.24 6.19 -6.78
N ASP A 219 8.47 6.62 -6.60
CA ASP A 219 8.87 7.75 -5.77
C ASP A 219 9.48 8.92 -6.55
N GLY A 220 9.37 8.88 -7.88
CA GLY A 220 9.92 9.93 -8.75
C GLY A 220 11.46 9.94 -8.80
N GLY A 221 12.10 8.83 -8.44
CA GLY A 221 13.56 8.71 -8.45
C GLY A 221 14.25 9.23 -7.19
N VAL A 222 13.53 9.32 -6.08
CA VAL A 222 14.10 9.61 -4.74
C VAL A 222 15.05 8.49 -4.32
N TRP A 223 14.65 7.25 -4.54
CA TRP A 223 15.50 6.08 -4.35
C TRP A 223 15.66 5.32 -5.66
N MET A 224 16.87 5.20 -6.12
CA MET A 224 17.21 4.42 -7.30
C MET A 224 18.11 3.25 -6.91
N SER A 225 17.66 2.03 -7.23
CA SER A 225 18.46 0.83 -7.05
C SER A 225 19.70 0.89 -7.95
N PRO A 226 20.89 0.51 -7.45
CA PRO A 226 22.05 0.38 -8.29
C PRO A 226 21.89 -0.75 -9.32
#